data_6f184b94a569a36bee6472422b0e25b3
#
_entry.id   6f184b94a569a36bee6472422b0e25b3
#
_cell.length_a   1.000
_cell.length_b   1.000
_cell.length_c   1.000
_cell.angle_alpha   90.00
_cell.angle_beta   90.00
_cell.angle_gamma   90.00
#
_symmetry.space_group_name_H-M   'P 1'
#
loop_
_entity.id
_entity.type
_entity.pdbx_description
1 polymer ?
#
loop_
_entity_poly.entity_id
_entity_poly.type
_entity_poly.pdbx_seq_one_letter_code
_entity_poly.pdbx_strand_id
1 'polypeptide(L)' 'MSFAEKVKLVRTELKLSQEDLARELGVSFATINRWENGSYNPSRLAKKAFEDFCLNKNLKFEVTVWE' A
#
# COMPACT_ATOMS: atom_id res chain seq x y z
N MET A 1 -8.59 4.62 -9.20
CA MET A 1 -8.41 3.77 -8.02
C MET A 1 -7.74 4.57 -6.91
N SER A 2 -8.31 4.52 -5.72
CA SER A 2 -7.76 5.26 -4.59
C SER A 2 -6.54 4.53 -4.02
N PHE A 3 -5.79 5.25 -3.18
CA PHE A 3 -4.64 4.65 -2.53
C PHE A 3 -5.08 3.47 -1.65
N ALA A 4 -6.20 3.65 -0.94
CA ALA A 4 -6.73 2.60 -0.08
C ALA A 4 -7.03 1.33 -0.88
N GLU A 5 -7.68 1.50 -2.01
CA GLU A 5 -8.02 0.36 -2.87
C GLU A 5 -6.77 -0.30 -3.42
N LYS A 6 -5.77 0.48 -3.76
CA LYS A 6 -4.54 -0.05 -4.29
C LYS A 6 -3.78 -0.87 -3.25
N VAL A 7 -3.73 -0.37 -2.03
CA VAL A 7 -3.07 -1.11 -0.95
C VAL A 7 -3.75 -2.45 -0.74
N LYS A 8 -5.07 -2.43 -0.72
CA LYS A 8 -5.84 -3.66 -0.53
C LYS A 8 -5.63 -4.63 -1.68
N LEU A 9 -5.61 -4.12 -2.91
CA LEU A 9 -5.42 -4.95 -4.09
C LEU A 9 -4.04 -5.61 -4.08
N VAL A 10 -3.01 -4.82 -3.80
CA VAL A 10 -1.64 -5.34 -3.77
C VAL A 10 -1.50 -6.41 -2.69
N ARG A 11 -2.07 -6.14 -1.52
CA ARG A 11 -2.00 -7.09 -0.42
C ARG A 11 -2.67 -8.41 -0.81
N THR A 12 -3.83 -8.31 -1.44
CA THR A 12 -4.58 -9.49 -1.86
C THR A 12 -3.81 -10.28 -2.93
N GLU A 13 -3.24 -9.57 -3.89
CA GLU A 13 -2.47 -10.21 -4.96
C GLU A 13 -1.28 -10.97 -4.41
N LEU A 14 -0.65 -10.44 -3.38
CA LEU A 14 0.50 -11.08 -2.77
C LEU A 14 0.12 -12.04 -1.66
N LYS A 15 -1.18 -12.16 -1.39
CA LYS A 15 -1.71 -13.06 -0.36
C LYS A 15 -1.12 -12.75 1.01
N LEU A 16 -1.06 -11.46 1.32
CA LEU A 16 -0.52 -10.99 2.59
C LEU A 16 -1.65 -10.52 3.50
N SER A 17 -1.48 -10.72 4.80
CA SER A 17 -2.37 -10.12 5.78
C SER A 17 -1.93 -8.67 5.95
N GLN A 18 -2.75 -7.88 6.65
CA GLN A 18 -2.36 -6.50 6.96
C GLN A 18 -1.09 -6.48 7.79
N GLU A 19 -0.96 -7.42 8.71
CA GLU A 19 0.24 -7.53 9.53
C GLU A 19 1.46 -7.86 8.68
N ASP A 20 1.29 -8.77 7.73
CA ASP A 20 2.39 -9.16 6.85
C ASP A 20 2.86 -7.97 6.02
N LEU A 21 1.92 -7.23 5.47
CA LEU A 21 2.27 -6.07 4.66
C LEU A 21 2.96 -5.00 5.51
N ALA A 22 2.47 -4.80 6.73
CA ALA A 22 3.09 -3.84 7.64
C ALA A 22 4.54 -4.21 7.90
N ARG A 23 4.79 -5.49 8.11
CA ARG A 23 6.14 -5.98 8.37
C ARG A 23 7.03 -5.78 7.16
N GLU A 24 6.49 -6.06 5.96
CA GLU A 24 7.24 -5.89 4.73
C GLU A 24 7.64 -4.44 4.50
N LEU A 25 6.75 -3.52 4.84
CA LEU A 25 6.98 -2.10 4.62
C LEU A 25 7.68 -1.41 5.78
N GLY A 26 7.81 -2.10 6.91
CA GLY A 26 8.44 -1.50 8.07
C GLY A 26 7.57 -0.47 8.76
N VAL A 27 6.26 -0.65 8.70
CA VAL A 27 5.32 0.25 9.36
C VAL A 27 4.44 -0.55 10.31
N SER A 28 3.63 0.14 11.10
CA SER A 28 2.77 -0.54 12.06
C SER A 28 1.52 -1.09 11.38
N PHE A 29 0.92 -2.09 12.00
CA PHE A 29 -0.34 -2.64 11.56
C PHE A 29 -1.40 -1.54 11.47
N ALA A 30 -1.42 -0.67 12.48
CA ALA A 30 -2.39 0.42 12.51
C ALA A 30 -2.26 1.32 11.29
N THR A 31 -1.03 1.51 10.79
CA THR A 31 -0.80 2.32 9.61
C THR A 31 -1.46 1.70 8.39
N ILE A 32 -1.25 0.39 8.19
CA ILE A 32 -1.87 -0.30 7.06
C ILE A 32 -3.38 -0.26 7.16
N ASN A 33 -3.90 -0.51 8.35
CA ASN A 33 -5.35 -0.48 8.56
C ASN A 33 -5.93 0.88 8.21
N ARG A 34 -5.22 1.94 8.62
CA ARG A 34 -5.64 3.31 8.35
C ARG A 34 -5.64 3.61 6.86
N TRP A 35 -4.60 3.13 6.18
CA TRP A 35 -4.50 3.32 4.72
C TRP A 35 -5.67 2.66 4.01
N GLU A 36 -6.01 1.45 4.41
CA GLU A 36 -7.08 0.69 3.74
C GLU A 36 -8.48 1.21 4.06
N ASN A 37 -8.63 1.88 5.20
CA ASN A 37 -9.92 2.47 5.56
C ASN A 37 -10.23 3.73 4.76
N GLY A 38 -9.20 4.32 4.15
CA GLY A 38 -9.41 5.50 3.33
C GLY A 38 -9.70 6.77 4.12
N SER A 39 -9.62 6.70 5.44
CA SER A 39 -9.87 7.87 6.28
C SER A 39 -8.61 8.67 6.55
N TYR A 40 -7.51 8.22 6.00
CA TYR A 40 -6.21 8.82 6.22
C TYR A 40 -5.59 9.17 4.87
N ASN A 41 -5.09 10.40 4.77
CA ASN A 41 -4.44 10.84 3.54
C ASN A 41 -2.93 10.61 3.68
N PRO A 42 -2.38 9.58 3.03
CA PRO A 42 -0.98 9.24 3.20
C PRO A 42 -0.06 10.34 2.69
N SER A 43 1.08 10.49 3.34
CA SER A 43 2.08 11.46 2.92
C SER A 43 2.69 11.00 1.59
N ARG A 44 3.39 11.93 0.95
CA ARG A 44 4.10 11.60 -0.28
C ARG A 44 5.13 10.53 -0.03
N LEU A 45 5.79 10.61 1.11
CA LEU A 45 6.81 9.63 1.47
C LEU A 45 6.22 8.23 1.63
N ALA A 46 5.04 8.15 2.24
CA ALA A 46 4.35 6.88 2.41
C ALA A 46 3.96 6.28 1.07
N LYS A 47 3.46 7.12 0.17
CA LYS A 47 3.09 6.67 -1.17
C LYS A 47 4.30 6.14 -1.93
N LYS A 48 5.43 6.83 -1.82
CA LYS A 48 6.64 6.41 -2.49
C LYS A 48 7.15 5.09 -1.94
N ALA A 49 7.10 4.93 -0.63
CA ALA A 49 7.53 3.68 -0.01
C ALA A 49 6.69 2.51 -0.49
N PHE A 50 5.40 2.73 -0.62
CA PHE A 50 4.51 1.68 -1.11
C PHE A 50 4.77 1.38 -2.58
N GLU A 51 5.02 2.42 -3.37
CA GLU A 51 5.33 2.28 -4.78
C GLU A 51 6.61 1.45 -4.98
N ASP A 52 7.63 1.77 -4.20
CA ASP A 52 8.90 1.05 -4.26
C ASP A 52 8.70 -0.43 -3.90
N PHE A 53 7.86 -0.68 -2.91
CA PHE A 53 7.53 -2.04 -2.52
C PHE A 53 6.89 -2.80 -3.69
N CYS A 54 5.95 -2.15 -4.37
CA CYS A 54 5.28 -2.77 -5.52
C CYS A 54 6.28 -3.10 -6.63
N LEU A 55 7.19 -2.19 -6.90
CA LEU A 55 8.20 -2.40 -7.94
C LEU A 55 9.11 -3.57 -7.58
N ASN A 56 9.47 -3.69 -6.31
CA ASN A 56 10.30 -4.78 -5.84
C ASN A 56 9.62 -6.13 -6.01
N LYS A 57 8.30 -6.15 -5.98
CA LYS A 57 7.52 -7.37 -6.16
C LYS A 57 7.10 -7.58 -7.60
N ASN A 58 7.62 -6.78 -8.51
CA ASN A 58 7.29 -6.86 -9.94
C ASN A 58 5.82 -6.62 -10.23
N LEU A 59 5.17 -5.83 -9.41
CA LEU A 59 3.79 -5.45 -9.63
C LEU A 59 3.76 -4.16 -10.42
N LYS A 60 2.96 -4.14 -11.47
CA LYS A 60 2.89 -2.99 -12.36
C LYS A 60 1.50 -2.39 -12.32
N PHE A 61 1.43 -1.13 -11.97
CA PHE A 61 0.17 -0.39 -11.95
C PHE A 61 0.36 0.93 -12.66
N GLU A 62 -0.74 1.47 -13.12
CA GLU A 62 -0.75 2.80 -13.70
C GLU A 62 -0.37 3.80 -12.62
N VAL A 63 0.72 4.53 -12.84
CA VAL A 63 1.19 5.49 -11.84
C VAL A 63 0.18 6.59 -11.61
N THR A 64 -0.52 6.96 -12.66
CA THR A 64 -1.48 8.05 -12.59
C THR A 64 -2.62 7.80 -11.63
N VAL A 65 -2.83 6.56 -11.24
CA VAL A 65 -3.94 6.24 -10.33
C VAL A 65 -3.73 6.81 -8.93
N TRP A 66 -2.54 7.27 -8.64
CA TRP A 66 -2.25 7.88 -7.35
C TRP A 66 -2.83 9.28 -7.23
N GLU A 67 -3.07 9.88 -8.37
CA GLU A 67 -3.57 11.24 -8.41
C GLU A 67 -5.03 11.29 -7.99
#